data_f47e342e351821a0009409724b10466c
#
_entry.id   f47e342e351821a0009409724b10466c
#
_cell.length_a   1.000
_cell.length_b   1.000
_cell.length_c   1.000
_cell.angle_alpha   90.00
_cell.angle_beta   90.00
_cell.angle_gamma   90.00
#
_symmetry.space_group_name_H-M   'P 1'
#
loop_
_entity.id
_entity.type
_entity.pdbx_description
1 polymer ?
#
loop_
_entity_poly.entity_id
_entity_poly.type
_entity_poly.pdbx_seq_one_letter_code
_entity_poly.pdbx_strand_id
1 'polypeptide(L)'
;MDESIITARGLGCQSGNRFLIKDIDWDIKEKSRWIVLGVNGCGKTTLLSILSGYQDFSHGEILYRGKSYQDQNILDIRKRMGFISNSFFDRLYQNESVLDLILSGLSGTLGVEDGYPKDIHIRRLKKLLRSMDLEEKMDYPYNWLSKGQRQNILILRALLEFPETLVLDEPMTGLDVVSKNKMMRFVHQIAESNQRTMLYVTHHFDEISPDLFDNCLLMRAGQIYQKGTVEEMINEDVIGSFLQHKVKIDRTSNGYYHLKFSR
;
A
#
# COMPACT_ATOMS: atom_id res chain seq x y z
N MET A 1 21.15 14.93 6.10
CA MET A 1 20.39 15.11 4.84
C MET A 1 19.38 13.96 4.82
N ASP A 2 18.08 14.26 4.79
CA ASP A 2 17.05 13.23 4.70
C ASP A 2 17.14 12.56 3.32
N GLU A 3 17.72 11.39 3.28
CA GLU A 3 17.98 10.65 2.05
C GLU A 3 16.66 10.00 1.56
N SER A 4 16.41 10.08 0.24
CA SER A 4 15.24 9.44 -0.34
C SER A 4 15.41 7.92 -0.30
N ILE A 5 14.43 7.21 0.27
CA ILE A 5 14.39 5.75 0.28
C ILE A 5 13.98 5.20 -1.09
N ILE A 6 13.08 5.92 -1.78
CA ILE A 6 12.63 5.60 -3.14
C ILE A 6 12.65 6.88 -3.97
N THR A 7 13.22 6.79 -5.16
CA THR A 7 13.22 7.86 -6.17
C THR A 7 12.70 7.30 -7.48
N ALA A 8 11.64 7.87 -8.02
CA ALA A 8 11.14 7.57 -9.37
C ALA A 8 11.39 8.75 -10.28
N ARG A 9 11.87 8.51 -11.51
CA ARG A 9 12.14 9.53 -12.54
C ARG A 9 11.56 9.11 -13.87
N GLY A 10 10.68 9.94 -14.43
CA GLY A 10 10.01 9.70 -15.70
C GLY A 10 9.32 8.35 -15.78
N LEU A 11 8.89 7.80 -14.63
CA LEU A 11 8.39 6.45 -14.54
C LEU A 11 7.06 6.31 -15.30
N GLY A 12 6.97 5.27 -16.14
CA GLY A 12 5.76 4.96 -16.88
C GLY A 12 5.54 3.47 -17.09
N CYS A 13 4.27 3.10 -17.20
CA CYS A 13 3.84 1.74 -17.49
C CYS A 13 2.74 1.76 -18.54
N GLN A 14 2.89 0.92 -19.55
CA GLN A 14 1.97 0.79 -20.67
C GLN A 14 1.43 -0.63 -20.76
N SER A 15 0.15 -0.75 -21.09
CA SER A 15 -0.49 -2.03 -21.41
C SER A 15 -1.15 -1.91 -22.78
N GLY A 16 -0.61 -2.59 -23.78
CA GLY A 16 -0.97 -2.37 -25.19
C GLY A 16 -0.71 -0.91 -25.60
N ASN A 17 -1.72 -0.24 -26.15
CA ASN A 17 -1.63 1.17 -26.57
C ASN A 17 -2.04 2.16 -25.47
N ARG A 18 -2.32 1.70 -24.24
CA ARG A 18 -2.79 2.56 -23.14
C ARG A 18 -1.73 2.70 -22.07
N PHE A 19 -1.43 3.95 -21.72
CA PHE A 19 -0.66 4.23 -20.51
C PHE A 19 -1.50 3.99 -19.26
N LEU A 20 -0.98 3.20 -18.33
CA LEU A 20 -1.54 3.01 -17.00
C LEU A 20 -1.03 4.09 -16.06
N ILE A 21 0.29 4.39 -16.15
CA ILE A 21 0.93 5.55 -15.53
C ILE A 21 1.94 6.14 -16.52
N LYS A 22 2.20 7.44 -16.41
CA LYS A 22 3.08 8.17 -17.33
C LYS A 22 3.77 9.33 -16.61
N ASP A 23 5.07 9.52 -16.91
CA ASP A 23 5.89 10.66 -16.47
C ASP A 23 5.79 10.92 -14.95
N ILE A 24 5.97 9.86 -14.14
CA ILE A 24 5.92 9.97 -12.68
C ILE A 24 7.31 10.34 -12.15
N ASP A 25 7.41 11.52 -11.51
CA ASP A 25 8.57 11.97 -10.76
C ASP A 25 8.22 12.09 -9.28
N TRP A 26 8.77 11.19 -8.45
CA TRP A 26 8.45 11.15 -7.03
C TRP A 26 9.65 10.78 -6.17
N ASP A 27 9.96 11.62 -5.17
CA ASP A 27 10.93 11.36 -4.13
C ASP A 27 10.21 11.04 -2.82
N ILE A 28 10.46 9.87 -2.30
CA ILE A 28 9.89 9.40 -1.03
C ILE A 28 11.04 9.34 -0.02
N LYS A 29 10.99 10.21 0.98
CA LYS A 29 11.98 10.25 2.05
C LYS A 29 11.77 9.11 3.03
N GLU A 30 12.88 8.69 3.66
CA GLU A 30 12.82 7.70 4.73
C GLU A 30 11.90 8.17 5.87
N LYS A 31 11.10 7.26 6.41
CA LYS A 31 10.12 7.49 7.50
C LYS A 31 9.02 8.50 7.18
N SER A 32 8.92 9.00 5.95
CA SER A 32 7.79 9.85 5.54
C SER A 32 6.51 9.03 5.37
N ARG A 33 5.38 9.67 5.65
CA ARG A 33 4.05 9.05 5.57
C ARG A 33 3.24 9.77 4.51
N TRP A 34 2.93 9.07 3.45
CA TRP A 34 2.24 9.60 2.28
C TRP A 34 0.82 9.06 2.18
N ILE A 35 -0.13 9.97 1.95
CA ILE A 35 -1.45 9.60 1.43
C ILE A 35 -1.46 9.81 -0.08
N VAL A 36 -1.93 8.80 -0.82
CA VAL A 36 -2.10 8.87 -2.29
C VAL A 36 -3.57 8.84 -2.62
N LEU A 37 -4.07 9.94 -3.16
CA LEU A 37 -5.47 10.14 -3.52
C LEU A 37 -5.66 10.12 -5.03
N GLY A 38 -6.80 9.64 -5.47
CA GLY A 38 -7.19 9.65 -6.87
C GLY A 38 -8.44 8.83 -7.13
N VAL A 39 -9.14 9.16 -8.21
CA VAL A 39 -10.32 8.39 -8.62
C VAL A 39 -9.96 6.96 -8.99
N ASN A 40 -10.95 6.06 -8.97
CA ASN A 40 -10.72 4.68 -9.36
C ASN A 40 -10.23 4.58 -10.81
N GLY A 41 -9.23 3.71 -11.04
CA GLY A 41 -8.63 3.51 -12.36
C GLY A 41 -7.62 4.58 -12.79
N CYS A 42 -7.24 5.53 -11.94
CA CYS A 42 -6.22 6.55 -12.28
C CYS A 42 -4.77 6.06 -12.19
N GLY A 43 -4.50 4.80 -11.84
CA GLY A 43 -3.16 4.21 -11.83
C GLY A 43 -2.50 4.04 -10.46
N LYS A 44 -3.19 4.29 -9.34
CA LYS A 44 -2.63 4.18 -7.96
C LYS A 44 -2.05 2.80 -7.67
N THR A 45 -2.85 1.74 -7.82
CA THR A 45 -2.41 0.35 -7.61
C THR A 45 -1.24 -0.02 -8.54
N THR A 46 -1.29 0.41 -9.80
CA THR A 46 -0.20 0.19 -10.77
C THR A 46 1.09 0.85 -10.28
N LEU A 47 1.03 2.13 -9.89
CA LEU A 47 2.21 2.84 -9.35
C LEU A 47 2.79 2.10 -8.14
N LEU A 48 1.95 1.74 -7.18
CA LEU A 48 2.42 1.10 -5.95
C LEU A 48 2.92 -0.33 -6.16
N SER A 49 2.29 -1.11 -7.05
CA SER A 49 2.78 -2.45 -7.39
C SER A 49 4.14 -2.41 -8.09
N ILE A 50 4.38 -1.39 -8.93
CA ILE A 50 5.69 -1.16 -9.57
C ILE A 50 6.73 -0.76 -8.51
N LEU A 51 6.45 0.23 -7.67
CA LEU A 51 7.35 0.66 -6.60
C LEU A 51 7.67 -0.47 -5.61
N SER A 52 6.73 -1.40 -5.40
CA SER A 52 6.91 -2.57 -4.54
C SER A 52 7.57 -3.77 -5.26
N GLY A 53 7.94 -3.61 -6.53
CA GLY A 53 8.61 -4.64 -7.31
C GLY A 53 7.73 -5.80 -7.76
N TYR A 54 6.40 -5.66 -7.71
CA TYR A 54 5.45 -6.71 -8.13
C TYR A 54 4.97 -6.57 -9.56
N GLN A 55 5.24 -5.44 -10.20
CA GLN A 55 4.89 -5.17 -11.59
C GLN A 55 6.04 -4.47 -12.30
N ASP A 56 6.28 -4.83 -13.55
CA ASP A 56 7.28 -4.17 -14.38
C ASP A 56 6.81 -2.80 -14.86
N PHE A 57 7.75 -1.94 -15.20
CA PHE A 57 7.51 -0.63 -15.82
C PHE A 57 8.09 -0.59 -17.23
N SER A 58 7.56 0.30 -18.09
CA SER A 58 7.91 0.36 -19.51
C SER A 58 9.05 1.33 -19.79
N HIS A 59 9.19 2.39 -19.00
CA HIS A 59 10.22 3.42 -19.13
C HIS A 59 10.41 4.20 -17.84
N GLY A 60 11.48 4.97 -17.78
CA GLY A 60 11.91 5.69 -16.58
C GLY A 60 12.87 4.89 -15.73
N GLU A 61 13.08 5.35 -14.52
CA GLU A 61 14.00 4.76 -13.56
C GLU A 61 13.40 4.74 -12.16
N ILE A 62 13.73 3.72 -11.38
CA ILE A 62 13.45 3.65 -9.94
C ILE A 62 14.75 3.36 -9.21
N LEU A 63 15.07 4.20 -8.24
CA LEU A 63 16.15 3.97 -7.30
C LEU A 63 15.58 3.59 -5.93
N TYR A 64 16.13 2.55 -5.34
CA TYR A 64 15.91 2.20 -3.94
C TYR A 64 17.20 2.40 -3.17
N ARG A 65 17.19 3.31 -2.18
CA ARG A 65 18.39 3.73 -1.46
C ARG A 65 19.54 4.14 -2.41
N GLY A 66 19.21 4.92 -3.44
CA GLY A 66 20.17 5.42 -4.43
C GLY A 66 20.70 4.38 -5.43
N LYS A 67 20.23 3.13 -5.39
CA LYS A 67 20.61 2.08 -6.35
C LYS A 67 19.45 1.76 -7.29
N SER A 68 19.73 1.62 -8.58
CA SER A 68 18.72 1.25 -9.57
C SER A 68 18.07 -0.10 -9.24
N TYR A 69 16.76 -0.22 -9.49
CA TYR A 69 16.04 -1.51 -9.39
C TYR A 69 16.65 -2.57 -10.30
N GLN A 70 17.19 -2.16 -11.45
CA GLN A 70 17.83 -3.07 -12.42
C GLN A 70 19.13 -3.69 -11.88
N ASP A 71 19.79 -3.01 -10.94
CA ASP A 71 21.04 -3.45 -10.32
C ASP A 71 20.81 -4.22 -9.01
N GLN A 72 19.56 -4.46 -8.62
CA GLN A 72 19.21 -5.09 -7.35
C GLN A 72 18.38 -6.36 -7.58
N ASN A 73 18.46 -7.29 -6.62
CA ASN A 73 17.54 -8.41 -6.60
C ASN A 73 16.14 -7.94 -6.22
N ILE A 74 15.19 -8.09 -7.11
CA ILE A 74 13.80 -7.66 -6.91
C ILE A 74 13.14 -8.35 -5.69
N LEU A 75 13.54 -9.56 -5.35
CA LEU A 75 13.03 -10.27 -4.17
C LEU A 75 13.46 -9.56 -2.88
N ASP A 76 14.68 -9.01 -2.83
CA ASP A 76 15.16 -8.25 -1.67
C ASP A 76 14.42 -6.91 -1.54
N ILE A 77 14.07 -6.28 -2.66
CA ILE A 77 13.21 -5.09 -2.66
C ILE A 77 11.83 -5.44 -2.10
N ARG A 78 11.20 -6.52 -2.57
CA ARG A 78 9.88 -6.97 -2.09
C ARG A 78 9.86 -7.28 -0.58
N LYS A 79 10.94 -7.85 -0.02
CA LYS A 79 11.07 -8.09 1.43
C LYS A 79 11.13 -6.79 2.24
N ARG A 80 11.79 -5.76 1.69
CA ARG A 80 11.91 -4.44 2.33
C ARG A 80 10.67 -3.58 2.16
N MET A 81 9.78 -3.96 1.24
CA MET A 81 8.52 -3.25 0.94
C MET A 81 7.32 -4.16 1.25
N GLY A 82 6.74 -4.00 2.41
CA GLY A 82 5.53 -4.74 2.79
C GLY A 82 4.32 -4.24 2.02
N PHE A 83 3.92 -4.96 0.96
CA PHE A 83 2.79 -4.59 0.10
C PHE A 83 1.50 -5.29 0.52
N ILE A 84 0.48 -4.50 0.83
CA ILE A 84 -0.86 -4.94 1.25
C ILE A 84 -1.88 -4.37 0.27
N SER A 85 -2.41 -5.20 -0.60
CA SER A 85 -3.43 -4.84 -1.60
C SER A 85 -4.34 -6.04 -1.87
N ASN A 86 -5.58 -5.98 -1.39
CA ASN A 86 -6.55 -7.03 -1.69
C ASN A 86 -6.82 -7.12 -3.20
N SER A 87 -6.98 -5.98 -3.87
CA SER A 87 -7.27 -5.93 -5.31
C SER A 87 -6.17 -6.55 -6.17
N PHE A 88 -4.91 -6.50 -5.71
CA PHE A 88 -3.77 -7.11 -6.38
C PHE A 88 -3.69 -8.61 -6.09
N PHE A 89 -3.69 -9.00 -4.82
CA PHE A 89 -3.49 -10.39 -4.42
C PHE A 89 -4.69 -11.29 -4.69
N ASP A 90 -5.93 -10.78 -4.64
CA ASP A 90 -7.13 -11.55 -5.02
C ASP A 90 -7.13 -12.00 -6.49
N ARG A 91 -6.36 -11.33 -7.37
CA ARG A 91 -6.19 -11.75 -8.77
C ARG A 91 -5.12 -12.82 -8.93
N LEU A 92 -4.12 -12.85 -8.06
CA LEU A 92 -2.99 -13.76 -8.14
C LEU A 92 -3.27 -15.06 -7.40
N TYR A 93 -3.82 -14.97 -6.20
CA TYR A 93 -3.99 -16.10 -5.30
C TYR A 93 -5.44 -16.56 -5.25
N GLN A 94 -5.74 -17.65 -5.94
CA GLN A 94 -7.07 -18.25 -5.89
C GLN A 94 -7.08 -19.57 -5.11
N ASN A 95 -6.06 -20.40 -5.29
CA ASN A 95 -6.02 -21.76 -4.74
C ASN A 95 -4.84 -22.00 -3.78
N GLU A 96 -3.94 -21.05 -3.64
CA GLU A 96 -2.81 -21.12 -2.73
C GLU A 96 -3.30 -21.24 -1.28
N SER A 97 -2.62 -22.07 -0.47
CA SER A 97 -2.95 -22.16 0.94
C SER A 97 -2.61 -20.86 1.68
N VAL A 98 -3.37 -20.59 2.73
CA VAL A 98 -3.08 -19.44 3.63
C VAL A 98 -1.64 -19.48 4.13
N LEU A 99 -1.14 -20.67 4.50
CA LEU A 99 0.22 -20.85 4.98
C LEU A 99 1.25 -20.49 3.90
N ASP A 100 1.08 -21.02 2.69
CA ASP A 100 2.02 -20.79 1.59
C ASP A 100 2.03 -19.30 1.19
N LEU A 101 0.86 -18.66 1.18
CA LEU A 101 0.76 -17.23 0.91
C LEU A 101 1.54 -16.42 1.95
N ILE A 102 1.40 -16.71 3.24
CA ILE A 102 2.15 -15.99 4.29
C ILE A 102 3.64 -16.24 4.13
N LEU A 103 4.06 -17.51 3.95
CA LEU A 103 5.47 -17.89 3.81
C LEU A 103 6.14 -17.23 2.59
N SER A 104 5.40 -16.99 1.51
CA SER A 104 5.93 -16.28 0.34
C SER A 104 6.43 -14.86 0.67
N GLY A 105 5.98 -14.27 1.77
CA GLY A 105 6.48 -12.99 2.26
C GLY A 105 7.94 -13.04 2.71
N LEU A 106 8.39 -14.19 3.24
CA LEU A 106 9.79 -14.38 3.69
C LEU A 106 10.78 -14.43 2.53
N SER A 107 10.37 -14.97 1.39
CA SER A 107 11.22 -15.05 0.18
C SER A 107 11.06 -13.85 -0.75
N GLY A 108 10.00 -13.04 -0.56
CA GLY A 108 9.62 -11.96 -1.51
C GLY A 108 9.00 -12.49 -2.81
N THR A 109 8.71 -13.80 -2.87
CA THR A 109 8.12 -14.46 -4.05
C THR A 109 6.60 -14.31 -4.10
N LEU A 110 6.00 -14.71 -5.23
CA LEU A 110 4.54 -14.79 -5.38
C LEU A 110 3.99 -16.20 -5.06
N GLY A 111 4.83 -17.09 -4.56
CA GLY A 111 4.49 -18.45 -4.13
C GLY A 111 5.62 -19.00 -3.28
N VAL A 112 5.44 -20.18 -2.69
CA VAL A 112 6.50 -20.86 -1.92
C VAL A 112 7.38 -21.65 -2.87
N GLU A 113 8.68 -21.40 -2.82
CA GLU A 113 9.67 -22.22 -3.52
C GLU A 113 9.82 -23.58 -2.83
N ASP A 114 10.02 -24.64 -3.63
CA ASP A 114 10.30 -25.97 -3.10
C ASP A 114 11.58 -25.96 -2.26
N GLY A 115 11.50 -26.59 -1.06
CA GLY A 115 12.64 -26.67 -0.15
C GLY A 115 12.77 -25.52 0.84
N TYR A 116 11.83 -24.59 0.89
CA TYR A 116 11.85 -23.53 1.91
C TYR A 116 11.69 -24.14 3.32
N PRO A 117 12.54 -23.79 4.31
CA PRO A 117 12.48 -24.34 5.65
C PRO A 117 11.23 -23.87 6.38
N LYS A 118 10.16 -24.67 6.31
CA LYS A 118 8.85 -24.35 6.90
C LYS A 118 8.83 -24.43 8.43
N ASP A 119 9.61 -25.32 9.03
CA ASP A 119 9.41 -25.71 10.45
C ASP A 119 9.69 -24.62 11.48
N ILE A 120 10.71 -23.80 11.29
CA ILE A 120 11.07 -22.72 12.25
C ILE A 120 10.01 -21.63 12.26
N HIS A 121 9.49 -21.28 11.11
CA HIS A 121 8.52 -20.20 10.94
C HIS A 121 7.11 -20.64 11.32
N ILE A 122 6.75 -21.88 11.08
CA ILE A 122 5.40 -22.43 11.36
C ILE A 122 4.98 -22.24 12.81
N ARG A 123 5.86 -22.50 13.78
CA ARG A 123 5.50 -22.33 15.21
C ARG A 123 5.13 -20.89 15.55
N ARG A 124 5.88 -19.93 15.04
CA ARG A 124 5.61 -18.48 15.24
C ARG A 124 4.33 -18.07 14.54
N LEU A 125 4.13 -18.51 13.31
CA LEU A 125 2.94 -18.24 12.52
C LEU A 125 1.68 -18.82 13.16
N LYS A 126 1.72 -20.08 13.65
CA LYS A 126 0.60 -20.69 14.39
C LYS A 126 0.16 -19.83 15.56
N LYS A 127 1.11 -19.31 16.35
CA LYS A 127 0.77 -18.44 17.48
C LYS A 127 0.10 -17.15 17.03
N LEU A 128 0.57 -16.53 15.96
CA LEU A 128 -0.02 -15.31 15.39
C LEU A 128 -1.42 -15.59 14.80
N LEU A 129 -1.55 -16.66 14.03
CA LEU A 129 -2.83 -17.05 13.44
C LEU A 129 -3.87 -17.41 14.51
N ARG A 130 -3.45 -18.07 15.60
CA ARG A 130 -4.31 -18.36 16.75
C ARG A 130 -4.85 -17.09 17.41
N SER A 131 -4.03 -16.04 17.55
CA SER A 131 -4.48 -14.74 18.08
C SER A 131 -5.47 -14.00 17.19
N MET A 132 -5.64 -14.46 15.94
CA MET A 132 -6.58 -13.93 14.93
C MET A 132 -7.73 -14.90 14.62
N ASP A 133 -7.84 -16.01 15.33
CA ASP A 133 -8.81 -17.10 15.06
C ASP A 133 -8.71 -17.68 13.64
N LEU A 134 -7.48 -17.80 13.14
CA LEU A 134 -7.18 -18.27 11.77
C LEU A 134 -6.28 -19.51 11.73
N GLU A 135 -5.86 -20.09 12.86
CA GLU A 135 -4.96 -21.24 12.89
C GLU A 135 -5.52 -22.46 12.15
N GLU A 136 -6.80 -22.76 12.33
CA GLU A 136 -7.47 -23.90 11.68
C GLU A 136 -7.63 -23.71 10.15
N LYS A 137 -7.38 -22.49 9.65
CA LYS A 137 -7.51 -22.14 8.24
C LYS A 137 -6.18 -22.10 7.49
N MET A 138 -5.09 -22.56 8.11
CA MET A 138 -3.75 -22.49 7.50
C MET A 138 -3.67 -23.21 6.15
N ASP A 139 -4.37 -24.36 6.02
CA ASP A 139 -4.37 -25.18 4.82
C ASP A 139 -5.54 -24.84 3.87
N TYR A 140 -6.38 -23.85 4.22
CA TYR A 140 -7.48 -23.45 3.36
C TYR A 140 -6.98 -22.64 2.18
N PRO A 141 -7.65 -22.72 1.03
CA PRO A 141 -7.44 -21.79 -0.07
C PRO A 141 -7.71 -20.34 0.38
N TYR A 142 -6.82 -19.42 0.01
CA TYR A 142 -6.95 -18.00 0.38
C TYR A 142 -8.30 -17.40 -0.02
N ASN A 143 -8.85 -17.78 -1.16
CA ASN A 143 -10.14 -17.29 -1.66
C ASN A 143 -11.36 -17.73 -0.82
N TRP A 144 -11.21 -18.73 0.07
CA TRP A 144 -12.27 -19.15 0.99
C TRP A 144 -12.40 -18.25 2.22
N LEU A 145 -11.44 -17.37 2.43
CA LEU A 145 -11.44 -16.43 3.55
C LEU A 145 -12.38 -15.25 3.28
N SER A 146 -12.98 -14.71 4.36
CA SER A 146 -13.66 -13.41 4.28
C SER A 146 -12.67 -12.28 3.97
N LYS A 147 -13.16 -11.13 3.48
CA LYS A 147 -12.30 -9.98 3.17
C LYS A 147 -11.46 -9.53 4.36
N GLY A 148 -12.03 -9.46 5.57
CA GLY A 148 -11.29 -9.11 6.77
C GLY A 148 -10.22 -10.14 7.14
N GLN A 149 -10.51 -11.44 6.94
CA GLN A 149 -9.53 -12.51 7.14
C GLN A 149 -8.39 -12.42 6.12
N ARG A 150 -8.71 -12.21 4.83
CA ARG A 150 -7.70 -11.98 3.78
C ARG A 150 -6.79 -10.81 4.13
N GLN A 151 -7.37 -9.70 4.60
CA GLN A 151 -6.62 -8.54 5.02
C GLN A 151 -5.61 -8.88 6.13
N ASN A 152 -6.02 -9.62 7.15
CA ASN A 152 -5.14 -10.08 8.22
C ASN A 152 -3.98 -10.94 7.69
N ILE A 153 -4.25 -11.83 6.74
CA ILE A 153 -3.23 -12.67 6.10
C ILE A 153 -2.23 -11.82 5.30
N LEU A 154 -2.69 -10.84 4.53
CA LEU A 154 -1.82 -9.93 3.79
C LEU A 154 -0.95 -9.07 4.71
N ILE A 155 -1.50 -8.62 5.86
CA ILE A 155 -0.72 -7.91 6.88
C ILE A 155 0.38 -8.81 7.45
N LEU A 156 0.04 -10.05 7.83
CA LEU A 156 1.04 -11.01 8.33
C LEU A 156 2.14 -11.25 7.30
N ARG A 157 1.76 -11.53 6.04
CA ARG A 157 2.68 -11.70 4.93
C ARG A 157 3.64 -10.52 4.78
N ALA A 158 3.08 -9.31 4.77
CA ALA A 158 3.84 -8.08 4.55
C ALA A 158 4.81 -7.75 5.70
N LEU A 159 4.49 -8.14 6.93
CA LEU A 159 5.27 -7.79 8.12
C LEU A 159 6.33 -8.81 8.52
N LEU A 160 6.38 -9.99 7.89
CA LEU A 160 7.27 -11.07 8.31
C LEU A 160 8.75 -10.70 8.29
N GLU A 161 9.19 -9.95 7.30
CA GLU A 161 10.58 -9.51 7.12
C GLU A 161 10.85 -8.09 7.69
N PHE A 162 9.96 -7.57 8.52
CA PHE A 162 10.11 -6.24 9.12
C PHE A 162 10.43 -5.14 8.09
N PRO A 163 9.55 -4.92 7.10
CA PRO A 163 9.82 -4.02 5.98
C PRO A 163 10.14 -2.60 6.43
N GLU A 164 11.01 -1.92 5.68
CA GLU A 164 11.36 -0.51 5.89
C GLU A 164 10.26 0.42 5.38
N THR A 165 9.55 0.00 4.34
CA THR A 165 8.41 0.71 3.75
C THR A 165 7.17 -0.17 3.78
N LEU A 166 6.05 0.38 4.24
CA LEU A 166 4.76 -0.27 4.22
C LEU A 166 3.86 0.41 3.20
N VAL A 167 3.33 -0.38 2.27
CA VAL A 167 2.44 0.07 1.20
C VAL A 167 1.06 -0.53 1.41
N LEU A 168 0.07 0.32 1.62
CA LEU A 168 -1.31 -0.03 1.92
C LEU A 168 -2.21 0.49 0.78
N ASP A 169 -2.68 -0.40 -0.08
CA ASP A 169 -3.51 -0.06 -1.23
C ASP A 169 -4.99 -0.35 -0.93
N GLU A 170 -5.74 0.71 -0.67
CA GLU A 170 -7.17 0.70 -0.30
C GLU A 170 -7.50 -0.31 0.82
N PRO A 171 -6.77 -0.28 1.96
CA PRO A 171 -6.81 -1.35 2.95
C PRO A 171 -8.16 -1.49 3.67
N MET A 172 -9.03 -0.48 3.59
CA MET A 172 -10.35 -0.49 4.24
C MET A 172 -11.51 -0.83 3.31
N THR A 173 -11.23 -0.96 2.00
CA THR A 173 -12.27 -1.19 1.00
C THR A 173 -12.93 -2.56 1.17
N GLY A 174 -14.27 -2.54 1.37
CA GLY A 174 -15.07 -3.75 1.52
C GLY A 174 -14.96 -4.46 2.87
N LEU A 175 -14.33 -3.84 3.87
CA LEU A 175 -14.32 -4.32 5.25
C LEU A 175 -15.60 -3.87 5.99
N ASP A 176 -16.05 -4.69 6.93
CA ASP A 176 -17.07 -4.32 7.92
C ASP A 176 -16.51 -3.28 8.94
N VAL A 177 -17.40 -2.68 9.73
CA VAL A 177 -17.08 -1.62 10.68
C VAL A 177 -16.03 -2.06 11.71
N VAL A 178 -16.08 -3.30 12.19
CA VAL A 178 -15.15 -3.83 13.19
C VAL A 178 -13.76 -4.00 12.57
N SER A 179 -13.71 -4.58 11.38
CA SER A 179 -12.47 -4.79 10.62
C SER A 179 -11.82 -3.45 10.21
N LYS A 180 -12.61 -2.45 9.81
CA LYS A 180 -12.13 -1.08 9.55
C LYS A 180 -11.48 -0.47 10.80
N ASN A 181 -12.12 -0.59 11.96
CA ASN A 181 -11.55 -0.06 13.21
C ASN A 181 -10.23 -0.74 13.59
N LYS A 182 -10.12 -2.07 13.42
CA LYS A 182 -8.86 -2.81 13.63
C LYS A 182 -7.77 -2.32 12.67
N MET A 183 -8.10 -2.13 11.40
CA MET A 183 -7.15 -1.63 10.39
C MET A 183 -6.70 -0.20 10.72
N MET A 184 -7.61 0.69 11.12
CA MET A 184 -7.25 2.06 11.49
C MET A 184 -6.30 2.07 12.70
N ARG A 185 -6.56 1.25 13.72
CA ARG A 185 -5.63 1.09 14.86
C ARG A 185 -4.24 0.61 14.42
N PHE A 186 -4.18 -0.32 13.48
CA PHE A 186 -2.93 -0.78 12.91
C PHE A 186 -2.18 0.36 12.20
N VAL A 187 -2.88 1.19 11.40
CA VAL A 187 -2.28 2.37 10.73
C VAL A 187 -1.75 3.36 11.76
N HIS A 188 -2.51 3.65 12.83
CA HIS A 188 -2.05 4.51 13.93
C HIS A 188 -0.78 3.98 14.58
N GLN A 189 -0.73 2.70 14.94
CA GLN A 189 0.45 2.08 15.55
C GLN A 189 1.70 2.19 14.64
N ILE A 190 1.54 2.03 13.34
CA ILE A 190 2.65 2.23 12.39
C ILE A 190 3.08 3.70 12.36
N ALA A 191 2.14 4.64 12.29
CA ALA A 191 2.43 6.08 12.27
C ALA A 191 3.12 6.54 13.57
N GLU A 192 2.60 6.13 14.73
CA GLU A 192 3.16 6.47 16.04
C GLU A 192 4.58 5.91 16.26
N SER A 193 4.86 4.72 15.72
CA SER A 193 6.20 4.14 15.84
C SER A 193 7.28 4.98 15.14
N ASN A 194 6.92 5.75 14.13
CA ASN A 194 7.78 6.59 13.28
C ASN A 194 9.08 5.89 12.82
N GLN A 195 9.02 4.57 12.63
CA GLN A 195 10.16 3.75 12.25
C GLN A 195 10.15 3.34 10.79
N ARG A 196 9.02 3.52 10.09
CA ARG A 196 8.81 3.06 8.73
C ARG A 196 8.27 4.16 7.82
N THR A 197 8.66 4.09 6.56
CA THR A 197 7.99 4.83 5.49
C THR A 197 6.62 4.20 5.25
N MET A 198 5.59 5.01 5.06
CA MET A 198 4.24 4.54 4.80
C MET A 198 3.66 5.19 3.56
N LEU A 199 3.19 4.37 2.62
CA LEU A 199 2.43 4.79 1.45
C LEU A 199 1.02 4.23 1.59
N TYR A 200 0.04 5.11 1.76
CA TYR A 200 -1.35 4.73 1.99
C TYR A 200 -2.21 5.26 0.85
N VAL A 201 -2.89 4.37 0.16
CA VAL A 201 -3.81 4.73 -0.93
C VAL A 201 -5.24 4.62 -0.46
N THR A 202 -6.01 5.66 -0.73
CA THR A 202 -7.46 5.64 -0.57
C THR A 202 -8.13 6.60 -1.54
N HIS A 203 -9.43 6.50 -1.66
CA HIS A 203 -10.30 7.49 -2.27
C HIS A 203 -11.29 8.09 -1.24
N HIS A 204 -11.13 7.75 0.05
CA HIS A 204 -11.97 8.18 1.16
C HIS A 204 -11.29 9.27 1.97
N PHE A 205 -11.89 10.45 2.02
CA PHE A 205 -11.35 11.61 2.76
C PHE A 205 -11.45 11.45 4.29
N ASP A 206 -12.41 10.66 4.76
CA ASP A 206 -12.59 10.33 6.18
C ASP A 206 -11.52 9.38 6.76
N GLU A 207 -10.62 8.89 5.93
CA GLU A 207 -9.43 8.13 6.35
C GLU A 207 -8.18 9.03 6.52
N ILE A 208 -8.27 10.32 6.16
CA ILE A 208 -7.13 11.24 6.13
C ILE A 208 -7.08 12.07 7.41
N SER A 209 -5.91 12.10 8.05
CA SER A 209 -5.60 12.99 9.17
C SER A 209 -4.15 13.46 9.08
N PRO A 210 -3.84 14.73 9.37
CA PRO A 210 -2.45 15.22 9.47
C PRO A 210 -1.63 14.53 10.54
N ASP A 211 -2.28 13.95 11.56
CA ASP A 211 -1.58 13.19 12.60
C ASP A 211 -1.05 11.85 12.06
N LEU A 212 -1.70 11.32 11.00
CA LEU A 212 -1.31 10.05 10.37
C LEU A 212 -0.37 10.23 9.19
N PHE A 213 -0.52 11.31 8.42
CA PHE A 213 0.20 11.50 7.17
C PHE A 213 0.85 12.88 7.10
N ASP A 214 2.10 12.92 6.68
CA ASP A 214 2.87 14.15 6.51
C ASP A 214 2.61 14.77 5.13
N ASN A 215 2.48 13.93 4.11
CA ASN A 215 2.45 14.33 2.70
C ASN A 215 1.23 13.73 1.98
N CYS A 216 0.82 14.41 0.94
CA CYS A 216 -0.26 14.01 0.06
C CYS A 216 0.19 14.06 -1.40
N LEU A 217 -0.19 13.04 -2.17
CA LEU A 217 -0.01 12.97 -3.61
C LEU A 217 -1.37 12.75 -4.27
N LEU A 218 -1.74 13.63 -5.20
CA LEU A 218 -2.95 13.53 -5.99
C LEU A 218 -2.62 12.93 -7.36
N MET A 219 -3.31 11.85 -7.74
CA MET A 219 -3.15 11.18 -9.03
C MET A 219 -4.40 11.34 -9.89
N ARG A 220 -4.21 11.71 -11.16
CA ARG A 220 -5.27 11.79 -12.16
C ARG A 220 -4.77 11.32 -13.53
N ALA A 221 -5.54 10.46 -14.20
CA ALA A 221 -5.25 9.97 -15.55
C ALA A 221 -3.82 9.41 -15.73
N GLY A 222 -3.32 8.65 -14.75
CA GLY A 222 -2.00 8.02 -14.80
C GLY A 222 -0.82 8.93 -14.46
N GLN A 223 -1.06 10.17 -14.04
CA GLN A 223 -0.01 11.16 -13.74
C GLN A 223 -0.18 11.74 -12.34
N ILE A 224 0.90 12.30 -11.80
CA ILE A 224 0.83 13.12 -10.59
C ILE A 224 0.19 14.46 -10.98
N TYR A 225 -0.98 14.73 -10.41
CA TYR A 225 -1.65 16.02 -10.59
C TYR A 225 -0.96 17.10 -9.74
N GLN A 226 -0.76 16.80 -8.46
CA GLN A 226 -0.08 17.69 -7.51
C GLN A 226 0.41 16.87 -6.30
N LYS A 227 1.45 17.34 -5.61
CA LYS A 227 1.96 16.76 -4.36
C LYS A 227 2.48 17.86 -3.43
N GLY A 228 2.37 17.63 -2.12
CA GLY A 228 2.81 18.56 -1.07
C GLY A 228 2.50 17.97 0.31
N THR A 229 2.52 18.80 1.34
CA THR A 229 2.06 18.39 2.68
C THR A 229 0.55 18.14 2.69
N VAL A 230 0.06 17.35 3.64
CA VAL A 230 -1.38 17.09 3.77
C VAL A 230 -2.17 18.41 3.92
N GLU A 231 -1.64 19.36 4.70
CA GLU A 231 -2.31 20.64 4.94
C GLU A 231 -2.38 21.53 3.68
N GLU A 232 -1.31 21.51 2.85
CA GLU A 232 -1.28 22.22 1.58
C GLU A 232 -2.20 21.62 0.53
N MET A 233 -2.41 20.30 0.60
CA MET A 233 -3.13 19.57 -0.45
C MET A 233 -4.60 19.37 -0.15
N ILE A 234 -4.99 19.22 1.14
CA ILE A 234 -6.37 18.93 1.54
C ILE A 234 -7.09 20.24 1.92
N ASN A 235 -7.38 21.04 0.90
CA ASN A 235 -8.19 22.25 1.01
C ASN A 235 -9.21 22.35 -0.14
N GLU A 236 -10.18 23.24 -0.02
CA GLU A 236 -11.30 23.34 -0.97
C GLU A 236 -10.86 23.72 -2.39
N ASP A 237 -9.84 24.57 -2.53
CA ASP A 237 -9.36 25.03 -3.84
C ASP A 237 -8.63 23.92 -4.59
N VAL A 238 -7.68 23.25 -3.93
CA VAL A 238 -6.89 22.18 -4.53
C VAL A 238 -7.78 20.98 -4.85
N ILE A 239 -8.57 20.53 -3.88
CA ILE A 239 -9.43 19.35 -4.04
C ILE A 239 -10.59 19.66 -4.99
N GLY A 240 -11.16 20.88 -4.96
CA GLY A 240 -12.19 21.31 -5.90
C GLY A 240 -11.68 21.29 -7.34
N SER A 241 -10.49 21.82 -7.59
CA SER A 241 -9.82 21.78 -8.91
C SER A 241 -9.47 20.35 -9.32
N PHE A 242 -8.98 19.53 -8.39
CA PHE A 242 -8.64 18.14 -8.62
C PHE A 242 -9.87 17.31 -9.01
N LEU A 243 -10.99 17.44 -8.30
CA LEU A 243 -12.24 16.72 -8.56
C LEU A 243 -13.10 17.37 -9.65
N GLN A 244 -12.77 18.60 -10.08
CA GLN A 244 -13.56 19.43 -11.02
C GLN A 244 -14.99 19.69 -10.49
N HIS A 245 -15.13 19.83 -9.18
CA HIS A 245 -16.39 20.09 -8.50
C HIS A 245 -16.18 21.06 -7.33
N LYS A 246 -17.19 21.85 -7.02
CA LYS A 246 -17.18 22.66 -5.80
C LYS A 246 -17.32 21.72 -4.60
N VAL A 247 -16.41 21.82 -3.67
CA VAL A 247 -16.39 21.00 -2.46
C VAL A 247 -16.28 21.89 -1.21
N LYS A 248 -16.75 21.37 -0.10
CA LYS A 248 -16.45 21.86 1.25
C LYS A 248 -15.67 20.79 2.00
N ILE A 249 -14.66 21.22 2.73
CA ILE A 249 -13.81 20.34 3.52
C ILE A 249 -13.88 20.79 4.97
N ASP A 250 -14.51 19.98 5.80
CA ASP A 250 -14.59 20.16 7.24
C ASP A 250 -13.55 19.25 7.92
N ARG A 251 -13.11 19.67 9.12
CA ARG A 251 -12.27 18.81 9.99
C ARG A 251 -13.12 18.33 11.16
N THR A 252 -13.14 17.02 11.40
CA THR A 252 -13.85 16.44 12.54
C THR A 252 -13.12 16.74 13.85
N SER A 253 -13.78 16.58 15.00
CA SER A 253 -13.15 16.73 16.32
C SER A 253 -11.95 15.81 16.55
N ASN A 254 -11.88 14.69 15.83
CA ASN A 254 -10.78 13.72 15.89
C ASN A 254 -9.70 13.99 14.82
N GLY A 255 -9.71 15.17 14.18
CA GLY A 255 -8.68 15.59 13.23
C GLY A 255 -8.83 15.06 11.80
N TYR A 256 -9.81 14.19 11.51
CA TYR A 256 -10.03 13.66 10.16
C TYR A 256 -10.73 14.64 9.24
N TYR A 257 -10.45 14.57 7.95
CA TYR A 257 -11.13 15.41 6.95
C TYR A 257 -12.44 14.78 6.51
N HIS A 258 -13.42 15.66 6.31
CA HIS A 258 -14.72 15.29 5.77
C HIS A 258 -15.04 16.14 4.55
N LEU A 259 -15.25 15.51 3.40
CA LEU A 259 -15.56 16.18 2.13
C LEU A 259 -17.06 16.13 1.84
N LYS A 260 -17.61 17.30 1.47
CA LYS A 260 -18.99 17.45 0.99
C LYS A 260 -18.99 18.13 -0.38
N PHE A 261 -19.81 17.66 -1.28
CA PHE A 261 -20.05 18.36 -2.54
C PHE A 261 -21.01 19.54 -2.28
N SER A 262 -20.60 20.72 -2.73
CA SER A 262 -21.49 21.91 -2.71
C SER A 262 -22.44 21.80 -3.91
N ARG A 263 -23.71 22.09 -3.67
CA ARG A 263 -24.73 22.16 -4.74
C ARG A 263 -24.51 23.38 -5.63
#